data_861648271c13596b4e5a0ef1179f3707
#
_entry.id   861648271c13596b4e5a0ef1179f3707
#
_cell.length_a   1.000
_cell.length_b   1.000
_cell.length_c   1.000
_cell.angle_alpha   90.00
_cell.angle_beta   90.00
_cell.angle_gamma   90.00
#
_symmetry.space_group_name_H-M   'P 1'
#
loop_
_entity.id
_entity.type
_entity.pdbx_description
1 polymer ?
#
loop_
_entity_poly.entity_id
_entity_poly.type
_entity_poly.pdbx_seq_one_letter_code
_entity_poly.pdbx_strand_id
1 'polypeptide(L)'
;MEMQVMTSVIKTKDQEQRKALNAWAKAGFTGSIIAGTGFGKSRCGVLAVAHSIDEHDSKGNALIIVPTQQLQEQFKQEFIKWGHEDMLEHIEVLCYQSAYKLTNKHYNVVVCDEIHLGLSPEYRKFFKNNTWDRMLCMTATLPEDIDYCEVLNNLAPTVYSISLDECVNLGLVSPYQ
;
A
#
# COMPACT_ATOMS: atom_id res chain seq x y z
N MET A 1 -18.65 -13.81 -24.81
CA MET A 1 -19.14 -12.69 -24.00
C MET A 1 -18.45 -12.60 -22.62
N GLU A 2 -18.35 -13.70 -21.88
CA GLU A 2 -17.69 -13.71 -20.55
C GLU A 2 -16.22 -13.28 -20.58
N MET A 3 -15.45 -13.75 -21.56
CA MET A 3 -14.04 -13.37 -21.69
C MET A 3 -13.84 -11.87 -21.98
N GLN A 4 -14.73 -11.25 -22.75
CA GLN A 4 -14.67 -9.82 -23.06
C GLN A 4 -14.97 -8.98 -21.82
N VAL A 5 -15.94 -9.39 -20.99
CA VAL A 5 -16.30 -8.71 -19.75
C VAL A 5 -15.14 -8.81 -18.75
N MET A 6 -14.55 -9.98 -18.58
CA MET A 6 -13.37 -10.17 -17.68
C MET A 6 -12.18 -9.33 -18.13
N THR A 7 -11.88 -9.28 -19.43
CA THR A 7 -10.81 -8.46 -19.98
C THR A 7 -11.04 -6.97 -19.71
N SER A 8 -12.29 -6.50 -19.87
CA SER A 8 -12.66 -5.11 -19.59
C SER A 8 -12.47 -4.76 -18.12
N VAL A 9 -12.88 -5.62 -17.19
CA VAL A 9 -12.71 -5.41 -15.74
C VAL A 9 -11.23 -5.35 -15.38
N ILE A 10 -10.39 -6.26 -15.89
CA ILE A 10 -8.96 -6.28 -15.64
C ILE A 10 -8.31 -4.99 -16.15
N LYS A 11 -8.66 -4.52 -17.35
CA LYS A 11 -8.14 -3.26 -17.90
C LYS A 11 -8.52 -2.06 -17.03
N THR A 12 -9.77 -2.02 -16.55
CA THR A 12 -10.25 -0.93 -15.70
C THR A 12 -9.51 -0.90 -14.35
N LYS A 13 -9.30 -2.07 -13.73
CA LYS A 13 -8.49 -2.17 -12.49
C LYS A 13 -7.08 -1.67 -12.72
N ASP A 14 -6.42 -2.13 -13.78
CA ASP A 14 -5.07 -1.72 -14.11
C ASP A 14 -5.00 -0.20 -14.31
N GLN A 15 -5.94 0.39 -15.03
CA GLN A 15 -6.02 1.83 -15.24
C GLN A 15 -6.16 2.61 -13.93
N GLU A 16 -7.06 2.18 -13.05
CA GLU A 16 -7.29 2.84 -11.76
C GLU A 16 -6.09 2.70 -10.83
N GLN A 17 -5.47 1.53 -10.81
CA GLN A 17 -4.23 1.32 -10.05
C GLN A 17 -3.09 2.22 -10.54
N ARG A 18 -2.97 2.38 -11.86
CA ARG A 18 -1.98 3.28 -12.47
C ARG A 18 -2.24 4.74 -12.12
N LYS A 19 -3.51 5.15 -12.13
CA LYS A 19 -3.90 6.51 -11.70
C LYS A 19 -3.48 6.77 -10.26
N ALA A 20 -3.72 5.80 -9.37
CA ALA A 20 -3.37 5.90 -7.96
C ALA A 20 -1.85 6.03 -7.79
N LEU A 21 -1.08 5.18 -8.47
CA LEU A 21 0.39 5.22 -8.39
C LEU A 21 0.98 6.47 -9.04
N ASN A 22 0.40 6.95 -10.14
CA ASN A 22 0.81 8.21 -10.75
C ASN A 22 0.54 9.41 -9.82
N ALA A 23 -0.60 9.41 -9.13
CA ALA A 23 -0.91 10.43 -8.13
C ALA A 23 0.10 10.41 -6.98
N TRP A 24 0.47 9.22 -6.53
CA TRP A 24 1.50 9.03 -5.50
C TRP A 24 2.86 9.58 -5.97
N ALA A 25 3.28 9.24 -7.19
CA ALA A 25 4.53 9.73 -7.76
C ALA A 25 4.54 11.26 -7.89
N LYS A 26 3.44 11.85 -8.36
CA LYS A 26 3.31 13.31 -8.50
C LYS A 26 3.35 14.02 -7.15
N ALA A 27 2.96 13.36 -6.07
CA ALA A 27 3.02 13.89 -4.71
C ALA A 27 4.39 13.69 -4.05
N GLY A 28 5.42 13.34 -4.82
CA GLY A 28 6.77 13.13 -4.32
C GLY A 28 6.96 11.78 -3.65
N PHE A 29 6.17 10.77 -4.01
CA PHE A 29 6.25 9.41 -3.49
C PHE A 29 5.98 9.32 -1.99
N THR A 30 5.10 10.17 -1.50
CA THR A 30 4.58 10.12 -0.13
C THR A 30 3.10 10.41 -0.17
N GLY A 31 2.28 9.43 0.22
CA GLY A 31 0.83 9.61 0.20
C GLY A 31 0.07 8.34 0.49
N SER A 32 -1.24 8.50 0.64
CA SER A 32 -2.18 7.42 0.94
C SER A 32 -3.14 7.17 -0.21
N ILE A 33 -3.41 5.90 -0.45
CA ILE A 33 -4.44 5.43 -1.37
C ILE A 33 -5.60 4.90 -0.52
N ILE A 34 -6.78 5.49 -0.71
CA ILE A 34 -8.00 5.09 -0.03
C ILE A 34 -8.89 4.38 -1.04
N ALA A 35 -8.98 3.06 -0.91
CA ALA A 35 -9.73 2.24 -1.85
C ALA A 35 -10.24 0.98 -1.17
N GLY A 36 -11.44 0.57 -1.51
CA GLY A 36 -12.08 -0.59 -0.91
C GLY A 36 -11.50 -1.93 -1.38
N THR A 37 -11.98 -2.98 -0.77
CA THR A 37 -11.68 -4.36 -1.14
C THR A 37 -12.03 -4.58 -2.63
N GLY A 38 -11.17 -5.30 -3.33
CA GLY A 38 -11.37 -5.56 -4.76
C GLY A 38 -10.65 -4.57 -5.68
N PHE A 39 -10.16 -3.46 -5.15
CA PHE A 39 -9.35 -2.51 -5.93
C PHE A 39 -7.98 -3.07 -6.32
N GLY A 40 -7.44 -3.97 -5.52
CA GLY A 40 -6.09 -4.53 -5.75
C GLY A 40 -4.99 -3.69 -5.14
N LYS A 41 -5.19 -3.20 -3.90
CA LYS A 41 -4.21 -2.38 -3.18
C LYS A 41 -2.87 -3.08 -3.01
N SER A 42 -2.87 -4.40 -2.77
CA SER A 42 -1.62 -5.16 -2.62
C SER A 42 -0.74 -5.08 -3.86
N ARG A 43 -1.33 -5.12 -5.06
CA ARG A 43 -0.57 -4.93 -6.30
C ARG A 43 0.05 -3.54 -6.37
N CYS A 44 -0.66 -2.52 -5.90
CA CYS A 44 -0.10 -1.16 -5.83
C CYS A 44 1.14 -1.14 -4.93
N GLY A 45 1.10 -1.83 -3.80
CA GLY A 45 2.25 -1.97 -2.91
C GLY A 45 3.43 -2.67 -3.57
N VAL A 46 3.18 -3.76 -4.29
CA VAL A 46 4.22 -4.49 -5.04
C VAL A 46 4.87 -3.57 -6.08
N LEU A 47 4.08 -2.86 -6.87
CA LEU A 47 4.59 -1.97 -7.91
C LEU A 47 5.36 -0.78 -7.33
N ALA A 48 4.90 -0.23 -6.21
CA ALA A 48 5.61 0.85 -5.53
C ALA A 48 6.98 0.40 -5.04
N VAL A 49 7.09 -0.80 -4.48
CA VAL A 49 8.36 -1.38 -4.05
C VAL A 49 9.27 -1.63 -5.25
N ALA A 50 8.77 -2.30 -6.29
CA ALA A 50 9.56 -2.61 -7.48
C ALA A 50 10.14 -1.33 -8.10
N HIS A 51 9.33 -0.31 -8.28
CA HIS A 51 9.76 0.97 -8.82
C HIS A 51 10.83 1.64 -7.94
N SER A 52 10.65 1.59 -6.63
CA SER A 52 11.55 2.29 -5.70
C SER A 52 12.90 1.60 -5.58
N ILE A 53 12.94 0.28 -5.62
CA ILE A 53 14.20 -0.48 -5.53
C ILE A 53 14.97 -0.40 -6.85
N ASP A 54 14.29 -0.50 -7.98
CA ASP A 54 14.93 -0.41 -9.30
C ASP A 54 15.65 0.93 -9.52
N GLU A 55 15.10 2.00 -8.98
CA GLU A 55 15.73 3.32 -9.07
C GLU A 55 16.97 3.46 -8.20
N HIS A 56 17.09 2.66 -7.16
CA HIS A 56 18.20 2.73 -6.21
C HIS A 56 19.25 1.63 -6.40
N ASP A 57 19.22 0.97 -7.53
CA ASP A 57 20.13 -0.14 -7.85
C ASP A 57 20.04 -1.27 -6.80
N SER A 58 20.36 -2.47 -7.13
CA SER A 58 20.20 -3.74 -6.39
C SER A 58 20.47 -3.75 -4.87
N LYS A 59 20.83 -2.63 -4.26
CA LYS A 59 21.10 -2.51 -2.81
C LYS A 59 19.93 -1.93 -2.02
N GLY A 60 18.82 -1.63 -2.69
CA GLY A 60 17.66 -1.05 -2.02
C GLY A 60 17.01 -1.98 -1.02
N ASN A 61 16.32 -1.42 -0.06
CA ASN A 61 15.53 -2.14 0.91
C ASN A 61 14.14 -1.54 1.06
N ALA A 62 13.17 -2.39 1.28
CA ALA A 62 11.78 -2.00 1.50
C ALA A 62 11.22 -2.68 2.74
N LEU A 63 10.35 -1.97 3.44
CA LEU A 63 9.58 -2.53 4.54
C LEU A 63 8.10 -2.46 4.18
N ILE A 64 7.40 -3.56 4.36
CA ILE A 64 5.96 -3.65 4.21
C ILE A 64 5.38 -3.99 5.59
N ILE A 65 4.47 -3.15 6.08
CA ILE A 65 3.84 -3.36 7.37
C ILE A 65 2.38 -3.76 7.15
N VAL A 66 2.00 -4.87 7.74
CA VAL A 66 0.67 -5.49 7.58
C VAL A 66 0.03 -5.75 8.94
N PRO A 67 -1.31 -5.92 9.01
CA PRO A 67 -1.98 -6.12 10.29
C PRO A 67 -1.73 -7.48 10.94
N THR A 68 -1.56 -8.56 10.17
CA THR A 68 -1.51 -9.93 10.71
C THR A 68 -0.39 -10.75 10.09
N GLN A 69 0.02 -11.80 10.79
CA GLN A 69 1.03 -12.73 10.30
C GLN A 69 0.60 -13.44 9.01
N GLN A 70 -0.69 -13.76 8.89
CA GLN A 70 -1.23 -14.38 7.68
C GLN A 70 -1.03 -13.45 6.48
N LEU A 71 -1.22 -12.15 6.66
CA LEU A 71 -1.04 -11.18 5.59
C LEU A 71 0.43 -10.99 5.20
N GLN A 72 1.37 -11.27 6.10
CA GLN A 72 2.79 -11.25 5.76
C GLN A 72 3.09 -12.24 4.61
N GLU A 73 2.64 -13.46 4.74
CA GLU A 73 2.87 -14.48 3.73
C GLU A 73 2.08 -14.18 2.46
N GLN A 74 0.84 -13.75 2.59
CA GLN A 74 0.02 -13.37 1.44
C GLN A 74 0.67 -12.24 0.64
N PHE A 75 1.24 -11.26 1.29
CA PHE A 75 1.89 -10.14 0.60
C PHE A 75 3.13 -10.61 -0.17
N LYS A 76 3.91 -11.52 0.41
CA LYS A 76 5.05 -12.12 -0.30
C LYS A 76 4.59 -12.87 -1.54
N GLN A 77 3.48 -13.60 -1.47
CA GLN A 77 2.91 -14.30 -2.62
C GLN A 77 2.45 -13.32 -3.72
N GLU A 78 2.03 -12.13 -3.37
CA GLU A 78 1.68 -11.10 -4.35
C GLU A 78 2.90 -10.71 -5.20
N PHE A 79 4.08 -10.60 -4.60
CA PHE A 79 5.31 -10.34 -5.37
C PHE A 79 5.56 -11.42 -6.41
N ILE A 80 5.39 -12.68 -6.03
CA ILE A 80 5.56 -13.82 -6.96
C ILE A 80 4.50 -13.77 -8.06
N LYS A 81 3.24 -13.57 -7.67
CA LYS A 81 2.09 -13.52 -8.59
C LYS A 81 2.26 -12.48 -9.68
N TRP A 82 2.82 -11.32 -9.36
CA TRP A 82 2.95 -10.19 -10.29
C TRP A 82 4.33 -10.13 -10.96
N GLY A 83 5.11 -11.19 -10.85
CA GLY A 83 6.39 -11.31 -11.57
C GLY A 83 7.55 -10.57 -10.93
N HIS A 84 7.47 -10.27 -9.63
CA HIS A 84 8.49 -9.56 -8.88
C HIS A 84 9.11 -10.41 -7.77
N GLU A 85 9.27 -11.71 -8.00
CA GLU A 85 9.88 -12.62 -7.04
C GLU A 85 11.32 -12.22 -6.69
N ASP A 86 12.03 -11.62 -7.62
CA ASP A 86 13.38 -11.11 -7.42
C ASP A 86 13.45 -10.01 -6.34
N MET A 87 12.35 -9.33 -6.06
CA MET A 87 12.28 -8.31 -5.01
C MET A 87 12.26 -8.91 -3.60
N LEU A 88 11.95 -10.20 -3.44
CA LEU A 88 11.81 -10.83 -2.13
C LEU A 88 13.07 -10.73 -1.27
N GLU A 89 14.25 -10.73 -1.87
CA GLU A 89 15.51 -10.58 -1.13
C GLU A 89 15.76 -9.16 -0.63
N HIS A 90 14.99 -8.18 -1.13
CA HIS A 90 15.12 -6.77 -0.78
C HIS A 90 14.05 -6.27 0.17
N ILE A 91 13.08 -7.12 0.50
CA ILE A 91 11.94 -6.71 1.31
C ILE A 91 11.95 -7.40 2.68
N GLU A 92 11.38 -6.69 3.63
CA GLU A 92 11.03 -7.21 4.94
C GLU A 92 9.53 -6.96 5.10
N VAL A 93 8.78 -7.97 5.52
CA VAL A 93 7.33 -7.85 5.77
C VAL A 93 7.09 -8.10 7.26
N LEU A 94 6.59 -7.12 7.97
CA LEU A 94 6.34 -7.19 9.41
C LEU A 94 4.90 -6.82 9.74
N CYS A 95 4.42 -7.31 10.87
CA CYS A 95 3.18 -6.80 11.46
C CYS A 95 3.45 -5.50 12.23
N TYR A 96 2.43 -4.68 12.44
CA TYR A 96 2.56 -3.47 13.26
C TYR A 96 3.08 -3.78 14.66
N GLN A 97 2.70 -4.93 15.22
CA GLN A 97 3.15 -5.39 16.54
C GLN A 97 4.68 -5.59 16.63
N SER A 98 5.32 -5.83 15.51
CA SER A 98 6.78 -6.00 15.44
C SER A 98 7.47 -4.73 14.95
N ALA A 99 6.87 -4.07 13.97
CA ALA A 99 7.47 -2.90 13.32
C ALA A 99 7.68 -1.73 14.28
N TYR A 100 6.74 -1.49 15.22
CA TYR A 100 6.85 -0.35 16.12
C TYR A 100 8.07 -0.42 17.06
N LYS A 101 8.65 -1.60 17.20
CA LYS A 101 9.86 -1.83 18.04
C LYS A 101 11.15 -1.47 17.32
N LEU A 102 11.10 -1.28 16.00
CA LEU A 102 12.28 -0.91 15.22
C LEU A 102 12.72 0.51 15.53
N THR A 103 14.04 0.70 15.61
CA THR A 103 14.63 2.03 15.84
C THR A 103 15.84 2.23 14.95
N ASN A 104 16.04 3.47 14.53
CA ASN A 104 17.22 3.88 13.75
C ASN A 104 17.42 3.09 12.46
N LYS A 105 16.30 2.69 11.82
CA LYS A 105 16.33 2.06 10.52
C LYS A 105 16.03 3.08 9.44
N HIS A 106 16.55 2.84 8.25
CA HIS A 106 16.23 3.61 7.05
C HIS A 106 15.84 2.67 5.92
N TYR A 107 14.76 3.01 5.22
CA TYR A 107 14.26 2.23 4.09
C TYR A 107 14.11 3.12 2.86
N ASN A 108 14.33 2.57 1.67
CA ASN A 108 14.03 3.28 0.43
C ASN A 108 12.53 3.52 0.29
N VAL A 109 11.72 2.53 0.66
CA VAL A 109 10.27 2.67 0.66
C VAL A 109 9.67 1.89 1.82
N VAL A 110 8.65 2.47 2.42
CA VAL A 110 7.80 1.82 3.43
C VAL A 110 6.38 1.78 2.87
N VAL A 111 5.79 0.59 2.84
CA VAL A 111 4.39 0.38 2.45
C VAL A 111 3.62 -0.04 3.70
N CYS A 112 2.59 0.72 4.05
CA CYS A 112 1.75 0.44 5.21
C CYS A 112 0.37 -0.01 4.73
N ASP A 113 0.09 -1.30 4.85
CA ASP A 113 -1.22 -1.85 4.53
C ASP A 113 -2.17 -1.66 5.72
N GLU A 114 -3.43 -1.35 5.44
CA GLU A 114 -4.43 -1.05 6.46
C GLU A 114 -3.89 -0.06 7.49
N ILE A 115 -3.41 1.09 7.02
CA ILE A 115 -2.72 2.09 7.85
C ILE A 115 -3.54 2.55 9.06
N HIS A 116 -4.87 2.51 8.98
CA HIS A 116 -5.73 2.90 10.11
C HIS A 116 -5.43 2.07 11.37
N LEU A 117 -4.87 0.87 11.23
CA LEU A 117 -4.48 0.01 12.35
C LEU A 117 -3.08 0.32 12.89
N GLY A 118 -2.31 1.14 12.19
CA GLY A 118 -0.93 1.50 12.58
C GLY A 118 -0.79 2.86 13.25
N LEU A 119 -1.91 3.55 13.55
CA LEU A 119 -1.90 4.94 14.00
C LEU A 119 -2.09 5.10 15.52
N SER A 120 -2.20 4.02 16.27
CA SER A 120 -2.27 4.08 17.74
C SER A 120 -1.01 4.73 18.31
N PRO A 121 -1.07 5.34 19.51
CA PRO A 121 0.12 5.93 20.13
C PRO A 121 1.30 4.97 20.23
N GLU A 122 1.06 3.67 20.42
CA GLU A 122 2.11 2.66 20.47
C GLU A 122 2.69 2.40 19.08
N TYR A 123 1.86 2.09 18.09
CA TYR A 123 2.32 1.70 16.76
C TYR A 123 2.93 2.86 15.96
N ARG A 124 2.47 4.10 16.20
CA ARG A 124 3.05 5.28 15.52
C ARG A 124 4.50 5.56 15.93
N LYS A 125 5.01 4.90 16.96
CA LYS A 125 6.42 4.97 17.34
C LYS A 125 7.35 4.56 16.20
N PHE A 126 6.91 3.66 15.33
CA PHE A 126 7.68 3.32 14.12
C PHE A 126 8.05 4.57 13.34
N PHE A 127 7.08 5.44 13.09
CA PHE A 127 7.26 6.64 12.26
C PHE A 127 8.13 7.70 12.94
N LYS A 128 8.20 7.68 14.26
CA LYS A 128 9.07 8.58 15.04
C LYS A 128 10.52 8.12 15.06
N ASN A 129 10.74 6.81 15.08
CA ASN A 129 12.05 6.23 15.39
C ASN A 129 12.81 5.75 14.15
N ASN A 130 12.23 5.85 12.97
CA ASN A 130 12.81 5.38 11.73
C ASN A 130 12.65 6.42 10.64
N THR A 131 13.36 6.25 9.54
CA THR A 131 13.28 7.14 8.36
C THR A 131 13.10 6.35 7.09
N TRP A 132 12.65 7.02 6.04
CA TRP A 132 12.41 6.43 4.71
C TRP A 132 12.51 7.51 3.64
N ASP A 133 12.73 7.08 2.40
CA ASP A 133 12.74 7.99 1.25
C ASP A 133 11.34 8.14 0.66
N ARG A 134 10.56 7.05 0.63
CA ARG A 134 9.20 7.01 0.07
C ARG A 134 8.25 6.30 1.01
N MET A 135 7.00 6.74 1.03
CA MET A 135 5.95 6.16 1.89
C MET A 135 4.65 6.00 1.13
N LEU A 136 4.15 4.77 1.05
CA LEU A 136 2.82 4.48 0.53
C LEU A 136 1.96 3.88 1.63
N CYS A 137 0.91 4.57 2.00
CA CYS A 137 -0.09 4.06 2.93
C CYS A 137 -1.35 3.67 2.17
N MET A 138 -2.00 2.61 2.59
CA MET A 138 -3.20 2.09 1.95
C MET A 138 -4.23 1.72 3.00
N THR A 139 -5.49 2.01 2.72
CA THR A 139 -6.60 1.58 3.56
C THR A 139 -7.91 1.63 2.79
N ALA A 140 -8.87 0.80 3.19
CA ALA A 140 -10.24 0.87 2.70
C ALA A 140 -11.03 1.99 3.40
N THR A 141 -10.64 2.37 4.60
CA THR A 141 -11.41 3.26 5.47
C THR A 141 -10.50 4.29 6.14
N LEU A 142 -10.85 5.57 6.03
CA LEU A 142 -10.18 6.61 6.80
C LEU A 142 -10.48 6.44 8.30
N PRO A 143 -9.53 6.76 9.19
CA PRO A 143 -9.79 6.75 10.62
C PRO A 143 -10.91 7.72 10.99
N GLU A 144 -11.73 7.36 11.97
CA GLU A 144 -12.76 8.25 12.52
C GLU A 144 -12.19 9.19 13.60
N ASP A 145 -11.15 8.75 14.28
CA ASP A 145 -10.49 9.53 15.33
C ASP A 145 -9.72 10.70 14.72
N ILE A 146 -9.98 11.90 15.25
CA ILE A 146 -9.38 13.16 14.74
C ILE A 146 -7.86 13.14 14.88
N ASP A 147 -7.35 12.65 16.01
CA ASP A 147 -5.90 12.53 16.22
C ASP A 147 -5.25 11.61 15.20
N TYR A 148 -5.88 10.48 14.91
CA TYR A 148 -5.39 9.55 13.90
C TYR A 148 -5.44 10.15 12.49
N CYS A 149 -6.47 10.91 12.18
CA CYS A 149 -6.57 11.63 10.91
C CYS A 149 -5.44 12.65 10.75
N GLU A 150 -5.12 13.39 11.80
CA GLU A 150 -4.03 14.36 11.79
C GLU A 150 -2.68 13.68 11.60
N VAL A 151 -2.44 12.58 12.31
CA VAL A 151 -1.21 11.79 12.18
C VAL A 151 -1.05 11.29 10.74
N LEU A 152 -2.10 10.71 10.18
CA LEU A 152 -2.05 10.20 8.81
C LEU A 152 -1.83 11.33 7.80
N ASN A 153 -2.52 12.45 7.97
CA ASN A 153 -2.38 13.58 7.05
C ASN A 153 -0.97 14.18 7.07
N ASN A 154 -0.31 14.18 8.22
CA ASN A 154 1.08 14.63 8.34
C ASN A 154 2.07 13.59 7.79
N LEU A 155 1.77 12.30 7.96
CA LEU A 155 2.62 11.21 7.53
C LEU A 155 2.54 10.99 6.02
N ALA A 156 1.32 10.84 5.50
CA ALA A 156 1.04 10.48 4.11
C ALA A 156 -0.35 10.98 3.71
N PRO A 157 -0.47 12.23 3.24
CA PRO A 157 -1.76 12.76 2.82
C PRO A 157 -2.42 11.93 1.73
N THR A 158 -3.74 11.91 1.68
CA THR A 158 -4.48 11.20 0.64
C THR A 158 -4.15 11.77 -0.74
N VAL A 159 -3.66 10.92 -1.63
CA VAL A 159 -3.34 11.30 -3.02
C VAL A 159 -4.33 10.70 -4.02
N TYR A 160 -5.01 9.64 -3.64
CA TYR A 160 -6.01 8.98 -4.46
C TYR A 160 -7.07 8.36 -3.55
N SER A 161 -8.33 8.53 -3.93
CA SER A 161 -9.45 7.95 -3.21
C SER A 161 -10.52 7.50 -4.20
N ILE A 162 -11.04 6.31 -4.00
CA ILE A 162 -12.16 5.78 -4.78
C ILE A 162 -13.16 5.14 -3.82
N SER A 163 -14.42 5.54 -3.91
CA SER A 163 -15.46 4.98 -3.06
C SER A 163 -15.88 3.57 -3.52
N LEU A 164 -16.54 2.84 -2.64
CA LEU A 164 -17.11 1.54 -3.00
C LEU A 164 -18.12 1.68 -4.15
N ASP A 165 -18.97 2.71 -4.11
CA ASP A 165 -19.93 2.97 -5.17
C ASP A 165 -19.26 3.22 -6.52
N GLU A 166 -18.18 3.97 -6.53
CA GLU A 166 -17.37 4.19 -7.75
C GLU A 166 -16.76 2.88 -8.24
N CYS A 167 -16.27 2.02 -7.34
CA CYS A 167 -15.74 0.71 -7.70
C CYS A 167 -16.81 -0.18 -8.31
N VAL A 168 -18.01 -0.19 -7.74
CA VAL A 168 -19.17 -0.94 -8.28
C VAL A 168 -19.54 -0.40 -9.66
N ASN A 169 -19.63 0.92 -9.82
CA ASN A 169 -20.00 1.55 -11.09
C ASN A 169 -18.99 1.28 -12.19
N LEU A 170 -17.70 1.14 -11.83
CA LEU A 170 -16.65 0.79 -12.79
C LEU A 170 -16.52 -0.72 -13.01
N GLY A 171 -17.32 -1.53 -12.32
CA GLY A 171 -17.27 -2.99 -12.44
C GLY A 171 -16.09 -3.64 -11.76
N LEU A 172 -15.41 -2.94 -10.85
CA LEU A 172 -14.23 -3.46 -10.14
C LEU A 172 -14.61 -4.47 -9.06
N VAL A 173 -15.79 -4.32 -8.46
CA VAL A 173 -16.32 -5.21 -7.43
C VAL A 173 -17.80 -5.50 -7.69
N SER A 174 -18.26 -6.64 -7.14
CA SER A 174 -19.68 -6.98 -7.21
C SER A 174 -20.49 -6.11 -6.24
N PRO A 175 -21.73 -5.67 -6.63
CA PRO A 175 -22.60 -4.90 -5.72
C PRO A 175 -22.95 -5.64 -4.42
N TYR A 176 -22.79 -6.96 -4.39
CA TYR A 176 -23.18 -7.83 -3.29
C TYR A 176 -22.01 -8.29 -2.41
N GLN A 177 -20.86 -7.71 -2.59
CA GLN A 177 -19.69 -8.02 -1.75
C GLN A 177 -19.49 -7.03 -0.63
#